data_04074aa295d65078bc73311be67503dd
#
_entry.id   04074aa295d65078bc73311be67503dd
#
_cell.length_a   1.000
_cell.length_b   1.000
_cell.length_c   1.000
_cell.angle_alpha   90.00
_cell.angle_beta   90.00
_cell.angle_gamma   90.00
#
_symmetry.space_group_name_H-M   'P 1'
#
loop_
_entity.id
_entity.type
_entity.pdbx_description
1 polymer ?
#
loop_
_entity_poly.entity_id
_entity_poly.type
_entity_poly.pdbx_seq_one_letter_code
_entity_poly.pdbx_strand_id
1 'polypeptide(L)'
;MSALPDGVTREVWHDIDVLRIETPSSTARISLHGGQALSFAPAGFDDLLWLSPTTAMPPKAIRGGVPVCWPYFGRQGQPDDAPQHGHARVSRWPLTELKREADGSVVLKLALPLREGLPLELVQTVRVGRELRQSLDTVHRGESAMMLTQALHTYFRVADATQVAVTGLDGLRYADKYDGDTHVQSGDWSLHDVRDPGRSDRIYAGTGHRFELIDPAGGRRIRLDTFGSRSLVLWNPGEAGACAIADMPDDGWRNFVCLEAANAGEDAIELEPGQRHRMSHVISVSSL
;
A
#
# COMPACT_ATOMS: atom_id res chain seq x y z
N MET A 1 6.85 -22.51 -19.57
CA MET A 1 6.26 -21.94 -18.33
C MET A 1 5.69 -23.12 -17.56
N SER A 2 6.07 -23.30 -16.30
CA SER A 2 5.44 -24.30 -15.42
C SER A 2 3.94 -24.03 -15.29
N ALA A 3 3.13 -25.08 -15.12
CA ALA A 3 1.71 -24.94 -14.88
C ALA A 3 1.47 -24.09 -13.62
N LEU A 4 0.44 -23.26 -13.65
CA LEU A 4 0.03 -22.49 -12.47
C LEU A 4 -0.53 -23.45 -11.42
N PRO A 5 -0.29 -23.22 -10.12
CA PRO A 5 -0.89 -24.05 -9.07
C PRO A 5 -2.42 -23.89 -9.06
N ASP A 6 -3.10 -24.89 -8.51
CA ASP A 6 -4.56 -24.89 -8.39
C ASP A 6 -5.07 -23.60 -7.72
N GLY A 7 -6.17 -23.05 -8.26
CA GLY A 7 -6.75 -21.78 -7.80
C GLY A 7 -5.97 -20.53 -8.19
N VAL A 8 -5.01 -20.65 -9.10
CA VAL A 8 -4.35 -19.47 -9.69
C VAL A 8 -4.59 -19.47 -11.19
N THR A 9 -5.11 -18.37 -11.71
CA THR A 9 -5.38 -18.17 -13.14
C THR A 9 -4.85 -16.81 -13.59
N ARG A 10 -4.60 -16.68 -14.90
CA ARG A 10 -4.36 -15.38 -15.53
C ARG A 10 -5.68 -14.88 -16.09
N GLU A 11 -5.99 -13.63 -15.83
CA GLU A 11 -7.16 -12.98 -16.40
C GLU A 11 -6.87 -11.52 -16.72
N VAL A 12 -7.72 -10.92 -17.55
CA VAL A 12 -7.79 -9.46 -17.74
C VAL A 12 -8.93 -8.95 -16.85
N TRP A 13 -8.62 -8.03 -15.95
CA TRP A 13 -9.56 -7.43 -15.02
C TRP A 13 -9.44 -5.91 -15.05
N HIS A 14 -10.52 -5.20 -15.39
CA HIS A 14 -10.48 -3.76 -15.69
C HIS A 14 -9.37 -3.39 -16.69
N ASP A 15 -9.23 -4.18 -17.77
CA ASP A 15 -8.22 -4.04 -18.81
C ASP A 15 -6.75 -4.19 -18.33
N ILE A 16 -6.55 -4.70 -17.12
CA ILE A 16 -5.22 -4.95 -16.53
C ILE A 16 -4.97 -6.47 -16.49
N ASP A 17 -3.79 -6.92 -16.94
CA ASP A 17 -3.34 -8.29 -16.78
C ASP A 17 -3.07 -8.60 -15.31
N VAL A 18 -3.75 -9.59 -14.74
CA VAL A 18 -3.62 -9.99 -13.35
C VAL A 18 -3.48 -11.50 -13.18
N LEU A 19 -2.88 -11.89 -12.07
CA LEU A 19 -3.04 -13.21 -11.48
C LEU A 19 -4.25 -13.16 -10.54
N ARG A 20 -5.31 -13.89 -10.87
CA ARG A 20 -6.41 -14.17 -9.96
C ARG A 20 -6.01 -15.34 -9.08
N ILE A 21 -6.15 -15.19 -7.79
CA ILE A 21 -5.81 -16.17 -6.76
C ILE A 21 -7.05 -16.49 -5.97
N GLU A 22 -7.41 -17.77 -5.95
CA GLU A 22 -8.51 -18.31 -5.14
C GLU A 22 -7.96 -19.25 -4.07
N THR A 23 -8.29 -18.96 -2.83
CA THR A 23 -7.97 -19.79 -1.66
C THR A 23 -9.27 -20.23 -0.96
N PRO A 24 -9.23 -21.18 -0.03
CA PRO A 24 -10.43 -21.54 0.74
C PRO A 24 -11.00 -20.36 1.56
N SER A 25 -10.22 -19.31 1.80
CA SER A 25 -10.58 -18.21 2.71
C SER A 25 -10.62 -16.84 2.05
N SER A 26 -10.25 -16.71 0.77
CA SER A 26 -10.23 -15.41 0.10
C SER A 26 -10.04 -15.53 -1.41
N THR A 27 -10.32 -14.41 -2.10
CA THR A 27 -9.87 -14.16 -3.47
C THR A 27 -9.01 -12.92 -3.51
N ALA A 28 -8.03 -12.90 -4.44
CA ALA A 28 -7.18 -11.73 -4.67
C ALA A 28 -6.82 -11.58 -6.15
N ARG A 29 -6.46 -10.37 -6.56
CA ARG A 29 -5.91 -10.06 -7.88
C ARG A 29 -4.61 -9.30 -7.74
N ILE A 30 -3.57 -9.84 -8.34
CA ILE A 30 -2.22 -9.27 -8.29
C ILE A 30 -1.77 -8.95 -9.71
N SER A 31 -1.47 -7.67 -9.96
CA SER A 31 -0.87 -7.24 -11.22
C SER A 31 0.65 -7.42 -11.16
N LEU A 32 1.24 -7.93 -12.24
CA LEU A 32 2.69 -7.96 -12.41
C LEU A 32 3.25 -6.57 -12.76
N HIS A 33 2.40 -5.64 -13.25
CA HIS A 33 2.75 -4.24 -13.35
C HIS A 33 2.65 -3.61 -11.96
N GLY A 34 3.71 -2.99 -11.51
CA GLY A 34 3.84 -2.43 -10.16
C GLY A 34 4.02 -3.47 -9.05
N GLY A 35 3.97 -4.79 -9.35
CA GLY A 35 3.93 -5.83 -8.31
C GLY A 35 2.72 -5.66 -7.38
N GLN A 36 1.61 -5.15 -7.87
CA GLN A 36 0.57 -4.50 -7.08
C GLN A 36 -0.62 -5.42 -6.78
N ALA A 37 -0.99 -5.56 -5.50
CA ALA A 37 -2.27 -6.15 -5.12
C ALA A 37 -3.38 -5.14 -5.47
N LEU A 38 -4.32 -5.56 -6.34
CA LEU A 38 -5.42 -4.70 -6.81
C LEU A 38 -6.73 -5.01 -6.10
N SER A 39 -6.89 -6.24 -5.60
CA SER A 39 -8.11 -6.75 -4.98
C SER A 39 -7.75 -7.77 -3.92
N PHE A 40 -8.46 -7.74 -2.80
CA PHE A 40 -8.40 -8.76 -1.76
C PHE A 40 -9.76 -8.85 -1.05
N ALA A 41 -10.47 -9.94 -1.27
CA ALA A 41 -11.79 -10.21 -0.71
C ALA A 41 -11.72 -11.47 0.16
N PRO A 42 -11.64 -11.35 1.50
CA PRO A 42 -11.79 -12.46 2.43
C PRO A 42 -13.21 -13.06 2.35
N ALA A 43 -13.34 -14.38 2.58
CA ALA A 43 -14.62 -15.06 2.55
C ALA A 43 -15.61 -14.41 3.53
N GLY A 44 -16.81 -14.08 3.05
CA GLY A 44 -17.86 -13.40 3.81
C GLY A 44 -17.75 -11.88 3.86
N PHE A 45 -16.76 -11.28 3.20
CA PHE A 45 -16.58 -9.83 3.10
C PHE A 45 -16.42 -9.38 1.64
N ASP A 46 -16.85 -8.16 1.38
CA ASP A 46 -16.53 -7.46 0.14
C ASP A 46 -15.04 -7.14 0.06
N ASP A 47 -14.58 -6.76 -1.15
CA ASP A 47 -13.19 -6.37 -1.40
C ASP A 47 -12.73 -5.29 -0.42
N LEU A 48 -11.59 -5.54 0.23
CA LEU A 48 -10.99 -4.60 1.18
C LEU A 48 -10.18 -3.50 0.50
N LEU A 49 -9.86 -3.67 -0.79
CA LEU A 49 -9.05 -2.72 -1.54
C LEU A 49 -9.93 -1.94 -2.52
N TRP A 50 -9.70 -0.65 -2.60
CA TRP A 50 -10.33 0.22 -3.58
C TRP A 50 -9.44 0.35 -4.81
N LEU A 51 -10.01 0.16 -5.99
CA LEU A 51 -9.39 0.45 -7.28
C LEU A 51 -10.19 1.57 -7.94
N SER A 52 -9.51 2.58 -8.47
CA SER A 52 -10.18 3.64 -9.22
C SER A 52 -10.78 3.07 -10.51
N PRO A 53 -12.06 3.30 -10.79
CA PRO A 53 -12.66 2.89 -12.06
C PRO A 53 -12.12 3.67 -13.27
N THR A 54 -11.42 4.80 -13.02
CA THR A 54 -10.79 5.64 -14.05
C THR A 54 -9.27 5.58 -13.97
N THR A 55 -8.72 4.53 -13.33
CA THR A 55 -7.27 4.39 -13.15
C THR A 55 -6.51 4.48 -14.46
N ALA A 56 -5.34 5.11 -14.43
CA ALA A 56 -4.43 5.07 -15.57
C ALA A 56 -3.98 3.64 -15.87
N MET A 57 -3.79 3.34 -17.15
CA MET A 57 -3.36 2.02 -17.60
C MET A 57 -1.83 1.89 -17.64
N PRO A 58 -1.27 0.68 -17.48
CA PRO A 58 0.14 0.44 -17.74
C PRO A 58 0.61 1.02 -19.08
N PRO A 59 1.81 1.61 -19.17
CA PRO A 59 2.89 1.59 -18.18
C PRO A 59 2.80 2.65 -17.07
N LYS A 60 1.73 3.43 -17.00
CA LYS A 60 1.52 4.37 -15.88
C LYS A 60 1.22 3.61 -14.59
N ALA A 61 1.34 4.31 -13.46
CA ALA A 61 0.97 3.74 -12.17
C ALA A 61 -0.55 3.50 -12.08
N ILE A 62 -0.94 2.36 -11.54
CA ILE A 62 -2.34 2.01 -11.28
C ILE A 62 -2.80 2.70 -10.01
N ARG A 63 -3.96 3.39 -10.05
CA ARG A 63 -4.55 4.10 -8.90
C ARG A 63 -5.43 3.16 -8.08
N GLY A 64 -5.06 2.89 -6.82
CA GLY A 64 -5.81 2.03 -5.91
C GLY A 64 -5.09 0.73 -5.58
N GLY A 65 -5.73 -0.21 -4.89
CA GLY A 65 -5.06 -1.40 -4.38
C GLY A 65 -3.93 -1.09 -3.40
N VAL A 66 -2.76 -1.70 -3.60
CA VAL A 66 -1.56 -1.48 -2.80
C VAL A 66 -0.38 -1.13 -3.69
N PRO A 67 -0.26 0.11 -4.19
CA PRO A 67 0.92 0.56 -4.92
C PRO A 67 2.21 0.42 -4.08
N VAL A 68 3.28 -0.07 -4.70
CA VAL A 68 4.60 -0.14 -4.09
C VAL A 68 5.36 1.15 -4.38
N CYS A 69 5.53 2.00 -3.37
CA CYS A 69 6.38 3.19 -3.45
C CYS A 69 7.80 2.78 -3.05
N TRP A 70 8.75 2.84 -4.00
CA TRP A 70 10.13 2.42 -3.77
C TRP A 70 11.04 2.88 -4.93
N PRO A 71 12.30 3.29 -4.71
CA PRO A 71 12.99 3.44 -3.42
C PRO A 71 12.76 4.82 -2.80
N TYR A 72 11.76 5.56 -3.30
CA TYR A 72 11.39 6.88 -2.83
C TYR A 72 9.91 6.94 -2.48
N PHE A 73 9.58 7.62 -1.37
CA PHE A 73 8.22 7.98 -1.01
C PHE A 73 7.98 9.46 -1.27
N GLY A 74 6.90 9.79 -1.97
CA GLY A 74 6.68 11.17 -2.44
C GLY A 74 7.79 11.60 -3.39
N ARG A 75 8.49 12.65 -2.99
CA ARG A 75 9.72 13.13 -3.63
C ARG A 75 10.92 13.16 -2.69
N GLN A 76 10.79 12.57 -1.50
CA GLN A 76 11.84 12.59 -0.49
C GLN A 76 13.08 11.82 -0.97
N GLY A 77 14.20 12.52 -1.12
CA GLY A 77 15.49 11.95 -1.51
C GLY A 77 15.61 11.48 -2.96
N GLN A 78 14.59 11.72 -3.81
CA GLN A 78 14.60 11.27 -5.20
C GLN A 78 15.32 12.28 -6.13
N PRO A 79 16.00 11.81 -7.19
CA PRO A 79 16.46 12.65 -8.30
C PRO A 79 15.29 13.34 -9.02
N ASP A 80 15.52 14.51 -9.61
CA ASP A 80 14.49 15.31 -10.28
C ASP A 80 13.81 14.58 -11.46
N ASP A 81 14.55 13.72 -12.16
CA ASP A 81 14.08 12.92 -13.30
C ASP A 81 13.36 11.62 -12.88
N ALA A 82 13.40 11.25 -11.60
CA ALA A 82 12.70 10.07 -11.13
C ALA A 82 11.17 10.32 -11.01
N PRO A 83 10.34 9.32 -11.31
CA PRO A 83 8.90 9.45 -11.13
C PRO A 83 8.57 9.56 -9.64
N GLN A 84 7.59 10.40 -9.31
CA GLN A 84 7.08 10.50 -7.93
C GLN A 84 6.76 9.11 -7.35
N HIS A 85 7.14 8.85 -6.11
CA HIS A 85 7.07 7.55 -5.43
C HIS A 85 7.98 6.46 -6.04
N GLY A 86 8.99 6.85 -6.82
CA GLY A 86 9.98 5.93 -7.36
C GLY A 86 9.50 5.07 -8.51
N HIS A 87 10.28 4.03 -8.80
CA HIS A 87 10.16 3.27 -10.05
C HIS A 87 9.32 2.00 -9.93
N ALA A 88 9.14 1.48 -8.73
CA ALA A 88 8.54 0.16 -8.50
C ALA A 88 7.13 0.05 -9.10
N ARG A 89 6.25 1.02 -8.81
CA ARG A 89 4.84 1.01 -9.24
C ARG A 89 4.60 1.23 -10.74
N VAL A 90 5.63 1.64 -11.49
CA VAL A 90 5.56 1.84 -12.95
C VAL A 90 6.39 0.81 -13.73
N SER A 91 6.90 -0.20 -13.06
CA SER A 91 7.70 -1.28 -13.65
C SER A 91 6.91 -2.58 -13.72
N ARG A 92 7.22 -3.44 -14.71
CA ARG A 92 6.73 -4.81 -14.74
C ARG A 92 7.68 -5.70 -13.95
N TRP A 93 7.13 -6.48 -13.01
CA TRP A 93 7.92 -7.34 -12.14
C TRP A 93 7.86 -8.80 -12.61
N PRO A 94 8.99 -9.47 -12.84
CA PRO A 94 9.05 -10.90 -13.01
C PRO A 94 8.50 -11.65 -11.78
N LEU A 95 7.66 -12.65 -12.05
CA LEU A 95 7.24 -13.63 -11.07
C LEU A 95 8.34 -14.69 -10.93
N THR A 96 9.00 -14.75 -9.78
CA THR A 96 10.15 -15.64 -9.53
C THR A 96 9.76 -16.90 -8.76
N GLU A 97 8.69 -16.84 -7.95
CA GLU A 97 8.15 -17.99 -7.23
C GLU A 97 6.62 -17.89 -7.17
N LEU A 98 5.95 -19.02 -7.34
CA LEU A 98 4.51 -19.11 -7.15
C LEU A 98 4.21 -20.53 -6.65
N LYS A 99 3.63 -20.62 -5.45
CA LYS A 99 3.30 -21.91 -4.84
C LYS A 99 2.06 -21.82 -3.97
N ARG A 100 1.34 -22.93 -3.85
CA ARG A 100 0.30 -23.14 -2.84
C ARG A 100 0.94 -23.81 -1.63
N GLU A 101 0.65 -23.29 -0.46
CA GLU A 101 1.10 -23.85 0.82
C GLU A 101 0.11 -24.91 1.34
N ALA A 102 0.54 -25.71 2.31
CA ALA A 102 -0.28 -26.78 2.90
C ALA A 102 -1.57 -26.27 3.57
N ASP A 103 -1.59 -25.03 4.05
CA ASP A 103 -2.78 -24.40 4.62
C ASP A 103 -3.75 -23.82 3.56
N GLY A 104 -3.45 -24.06 2.28
CA GLY A 104 -4.25 -23.58 1.15
C GLY A 104 -3.96 -22.13 0.74
N SER A 105 -3.11 -21.41 1.45
CA SER A 105 -2.69 -20.08 1.02
C SER A 105 -1.79 -20.16 -0.22
N VAL A 106 -1.69 -19.08 -0.96
CA VAL A 106 -0.81 -18.94 -2.13
C VAL A 106 0.25 -17.90 -1.84
N VAL A 107 1.50 -18.26 -2.08
CA VAL A 107 2.67 -17.37 -1.95
C VAL A 107 3.24 -17.11 -3.33
N LEU A 108 3.49 -15.84 -3.61
CA LEU A 108 4.20 -15.41 -4.81
C LEU A 108 5.35 -14.48 -4.43
N LYS A 109 6.48 -14.59 -5.17
CA LYS A 109 7.57 -13.64 -5.09
C LYS A 109 7.75 -12.95 -6.42
N LEU A 110 7.91 -11.65 -6.34
CA LEU A 110 8.11 -10.75 -7.45
C LEU A 110 9.44 -10.02 -7.23
N ALA A 111 10.33 -10.06 -8.21
CA ALA A 111 11.59 -9.34 -8.15
C ALA A 111 11.51 -8.09 -9.04
N LEU A 112 11.81 -6.92 -8.50
CA LEU A 112 11.90 -5.71 -9.32
C LEU A 112 13.13 -5.82 -10.24
N PRO A 113 13.01 -5.57 -11.55
CA PRO A 113 14.17 -5.52 -12.43
C PRO A 113 15.22 -4.52 -11.94
N LEU A 114 16.48 -4.94 -11.99
CA LEU A 114 17.61 -4.05 -11.64
C LEU A 114 17.61 -2.82 -12.55
N ARG A 115 17.97 -1.69 -11.97
CA ARG A 115 18.06 -0.42 -12.68
C ARG A 115 19.49 0.10 -12.61
N GLU A 116 20.04 0.48 -13.77
CA GLU A 116 21.35 1.13 -13.83
C GLU A 116 21.36 2.40 -12.96
N GLY A 117 22.43 2.59 -12.20
CA GLY A 117 22.60 3.72 -11.28
C GLY A 117 21.82 3.61 -9.97
N LEU A 118 21.02 2.55 -9.77
CA LEU A 118 20.30 2.29 -8.52
C LEU A 118 20.84 1.01 -7.88
N PRO A 119 21.72 1.09 -6.86
CA PRO A 119 22.36 -0.08 -6.28
C PRO A 119 21.49 -0.80 -5.23
N LEU A 120 20.20 -0.84 -5.46
CA LEU A 120 19.25 -1.51 -4.58
C LEU A 120 18.53 -2.64 -5.33
N GLU A 121 18.43 -3.79 -4.69
CA GLU A 121 17.60 -4.91 -5.12
C GLU A 121 16.34 -4.96 -4.29
N LEU A 122 15.20 -5.20 -4.92
CA LEU A 122 13.93 -5.35 -4.24
C LEU A 122 13.24 -6.66 -4.64
N VAL A 123 12.85 -7.44 -3.63
CA VAL A 123 11.97 -8.59 -3.78
C VAL A 123 10.72 -8.35 -2.93
N GLN A 124 9.56 -8.47 -3.56
CA GLN A 124 8.29 -8.51 -2.84
C GLN A 124 7.82 -9.94 -2.67
N THR A 125 7.38 -10.29 -1.45
CA THR A 125 6.63 -11.51 -1.19
C THR A 125 5.19 -11.16 -0.86
N VAL A 126 4.24 -11.78 -1.57
CA VAL A 126 2.81 -11.65 -1.30
C VAL A 126 2.28 -13.02 -0.90
N ARG A 127 1.58 -13.11 0.22
CA ARG A 127 0.84 -14.30 0.66
C ARG A 127 -0.64 -13.97 0.72
N VAL A 128 -1.42 -14.73 -0.01
CA VAL A 128 -2.88 -14.65 -0.06
C VAL A 128 -3.47 -15.84 0.68
N GLY A 129 -4.22 -15.59 1.71
CA GLY A 129 -4.88 -16.59 2.54
C GLY A 129 -6.01 -15.94 3.32
N ARG A 130 -6.21 -16.32 4.60
CA ARG A 130 -7.17 -15.65 5.48
C ARG A 130 -6.87 -14.15 5.63
N GLU A 131 -5.61 -13.79 5.49
CA GLU A 131 -5.06 -12.45 5.53
C GLU A 131 -4.26 -12.20 4.25
N LEU A 132 -4.15 -10.94 3.84
CA LEU A 132 -3.18 -10.51 2.85
C LEU A 132 -1.91 -10.07 3.56
N ARG A 133 -0.79 -10.71 3.25
CA ARG A 133 0.53 -10.32 3.76
C ARG A 133 1.42 -9.90 2.61
N GLN A 134 2.04 -8.73 2.73
CA GLN A 134 3.03 -8.26 1.76
C GLN A 134 4.30 -7.85 2.51
N SER A 135 5.46 -8.23 1.96
CA SER A 135 6.76 -7.76 2.45
C SER A 135 7.61 -7.26 1.30
N LEU A 136 8.35 -6.20 1.57
CA LEU A 136 9.36 -5.61 0.71
C LEU A 136 10.73 -5.90 1.34
N ASP A 137 11.54 -6.69 0.65
CA ASP A 137 12.90 -7.04 1.06
C ASP A 137 13.89 -6.29 0.18
N THR A 138 14.51 -5.24 0.71
CA THR A 138 15.51 -4.42 0.04
C THR A 138 16.90 -4.84 0.46
N VAL A 139 17.82 -4.97 -0.51
CA VAL A 139 19.25 -5.25 -0.28
C VAL A 139 20.07 -4.17 -0.98
N HIS A 140 20.98 -3.55 -0.26
CA HIS A 140 21.92 -2.59 -0.83
C HIS A 140 23.14 -3.31 -1.41
N ARG A 141 23.43 -3.07 -2.69
CA ARG A 141 24.53 -3.69 -3.46
C ARG A 141 25.63 -2.70 -3.87
N GLY A 142 25.50 -1.45 -3.46
CA GLY A 142 26.47 -0.40 -3.78
C GLY A 142 27.64 -0.34 -2.80
N GLU A 143 28.46 0.68 -2.99
CA GLU A 143 29.71 0.90 -2.24
C GLU A 143 29.64 2.06 -1.23
N SER A 144 28.57 2.87 -1.30
CA SER A 144 28.34 4.01 -0.38
C SER A 144 26.91 4.01 0.13
N ALA A 145 26.70 4.48 1.35
CA ALA A 145 25.40 4.55 2.01
C ALA A 145 24.33 5.21 1.13
N MET A 146 23.12 4.69 1.19
CA MET A 146 21.96 5.21 0.45
C MET A 146 20.72 5.31 1.30
N MET A 147 20.01 6.43 1.17
CA MET A 147 18.72 6.62 1.82
C MET A 147 17.62 5.88 1.05
N LEU A 148 16.81 5.13 1.79
CA LEU A 148 15.62 4.45 1.32
C LEU A 148 14.39 5.07 1.99
N THR A 149 13.41 5.47 1.19
CA THR A 149 12.06 5.76 1.64
C THR A 149 11.08 4.93 0.85
N GLN A 150 10.10 4.31 1.50
CA GLN A 150 9.20 3.38 0.86
C GLN A 150 7.83 3.34 1.52
N ALA A 151 6.83 2.83 0.80
CA ALA A 151 5.51 2.54 1.36
C ALA A 151 4.80 1.42 0.61
N LEU A 152 3.95 0.69 1.33
CA LEU A 152 2.83 -0.06 0.80
C LEU A 152 1.60 0.85 0.90
N HIS A 153 1.31 1.57 -0.21
CA HIS A 153 0.33 2.67 -0.28
C HIS A 153 -1.09 2.14 -0.39
N THR A 154 -1.59 1.53 0.70
CA THR A 154 -2.85 0.78 0.69
C THR A 154 -4.06 1.70 0.64
N TYR A 155 -4.89 1.53 -0.40
CA TYR A 155 -6.22 2.14 -0.51
C TYR A 155 -7.26 1.19 0.05
N PHE A 156 -7.66 1.38 1.30
CA PHE A 156 -8.75 0.59 1.88
C PHE A 156 -10.10 1.08 1.37
N ARG A 157 -10.87 0.15 0.78
CA ARG A 157 -12.26 0.43 0.40
C ARG A 157 -13.13 0.59 1.64
N VAL A 158 -13.92 1.65 1.66
CA VAL A 158 -14.90 1.93 2.71
C VAL A 158 -16.25 2.26 2.09
N ALA A 159 -17.32 2.08 2.85
CA ALA A 159 -18.66 2.42 2.39
C ALA A 159 -18.87 3.94 2.29
N ASP A 160 -18.34 4.70 3.26
CA ASP A 160 -18.35 6.17 3.27
C ASP A 160 -17.20 6.67 4.16
N ALA A 161 -16.19 7.28 3.54
CA ALA A 161 -15.02 7.78 4.24
C ALA A 161 -15.34 8.85 5.29
N THR A 162 -16.49 9.55 5.16
CA THR A 162 -16.92 10.53 6.15
C THR A 162 -17.40 9.92 7.46
N GLN A 163 -17.68 8.61 7.47
CA GLN A 163 -18.15 7.88 8.66
C GLN A 163 -17.07 6.98 9.28
N VAL A 164 -15.87 6.97 8.67
CA VAL A 164 -14.77 6.11 9.10
C VAL A 164 -13.98 6.75 10.25
N ALA A 165 -13.56 5.90 11.19
CA ALA A 165 -12.54 6.26 12.18
C ALA A 165 -11.32 5.34 12.03
N VAL A 166 -10.14 5.87 12.36
CA VAL A 166 -8.90 5.09 12.45
C VAL A 166 -8.35 5.19 13.86
N THR A 167 -8.20 4.04 14.51
CA THR A 167 -7.67 3.90 15.88
C THR A 167 -6.17 3.58 15.87
N GLY A 168 -5.52 3.75 17.02
CA GLY A 168 -4.09 3.48 17.19
C GLY A 168 -3.18 4.68 16.89
N LEU A 169 -3.75 5.87 16.73
CA LEU A 169 -3.04 7.10 16.38
C LEU A 169 -3.01 8.12 17.53
N ASP A 170 -3.83 7.96 18.57
CA ASP A 170 -3.93 8.90 19.69
C ASP A 170 -2.57 9.15 20.33
N GLY A 171 -2.25 10.43 20.57
CA GLY A 171 -0.98 10.87 21.15
C GLY A 171 0.23 10.85 20.21
N LEU A 172 0.10 10.34 18.98
CA LEU A 172 1.19 10.31 18.01
C LEU A 172 1.41 11.69 17.35
N ARG A 173 2.69 12.02 17.15
CA ARG A 173 3.07 13.17 16.33
C ARG A 173 2.90 12.85 14.86
N TYR A 174 2.46 13.83 14.08
CA TYR A 174 2.42 13.74 12.63
C TYR A 174 2.84 15.05 11.95
N ALA A 175 3.49 14.94 10.81
CA ALA A 175 3.68 16.04 9.88
C ALA A 175 2.45 16.13 8.97
N ASP A 176 1.83 17.29 8.93
CA ASP A 176 0.73 17.58 8.03
C ASP A 176 1.25 18.25 6.76
N LYS A 177 0.93 17.69 5.60
CA LYS A 177 1.41 18.23 4.32
C LYS A 177 0.60 19.39 3.78
N TYR A 178 -0.56 19.68 4.37
CA TYR A 178 -1.38 20.81 3.93
C TYR A 178 -0.96 22.13 4.57
N ASP A 179 -0.55 22.12 5.85
CA ASP A 179 -0.04 23.33 6.52
C ASP A 179 1.48 23.35 6.67
N GLY A 180 2.14 22.19 6.51
CA GLY A 180 3.60 22.03 6.64
C GLY A 180 4.09 21.94 8.08
N ASP A 181 3.20 21.93 9.06
CA ASP A 181 3.53 21.90 10.48
C ASP A 181 3.46 20.48 11.07
N THR A 182 3.93 20.37 12.31
CA THR A 182 3.87 19.13 13.10
C THR A 182 2.82 19.29 14.19
N HIS A 183 1.95 18.27 14.30
CA HIS A 183 0.86 18.23 15.27
C HIS A 183 0.88 16.94 16.07
N VAL A 184 0.01 16.85 17.07
CA VAL A 184 -0.26 15.65 17.85
C VAL A 184 -1.71 15.24 17.62
N GLN A 185 -1.95 13.98 17.27
CA GLN A 185 -3.28 13.42 17.12
C GLN A 185 -3.96 13.36 18.49
N SER A 186 -5.19 13.81 18.56
CA SER A 186 -6.06 13.66 19.73
C SER A 186 -7.23 12.74 19.40
N GLY A 187 -7.32 11.63 20.10
CA GLY A 187 -8.32 10.60 19.85
C GLY A 187 -8.13 9.88 18.50
N ASP A 188 -9.20 9.21 18.06
CA ASP A 188 -9.22 8.54 16.77
C ASP A 188 -9.24 9.54 15.62
N TRP A 189 -8.61 9.17 14.50
CA TRP A 189 -8.68 9.99 13.30
C TRP A 189 -10.03 9.84 12.58
N SER A 190 -10.50 10.94 12.01
CA SER A 190 -11.63 10.97 11.06
C SER A 190 -11.47 12.12 10.07
N LEU A 191 -12.24 12.11 8.97
CA LEU A 191 -12.27 13.22 8.00
C LEU A 191 -12.96 14.51 8.53
N HIS A 192 -13.44 14.48 9.76
CA HIS A 192 -14.07 15.65 10.41
C HIS A 192 -13.11 16.41 11.31
N ASP A 193 -11.81 16.14 11.25
CA ASP A 193 -10.81 16.92 11.97
C ASP A 193 -10.93 18.39 11.55
N VAL A 194 -11.04 19.27 12.54
CA VAL A 194 -11.24 20.72 12.32
C VAL A 194 -10.08 21.40 11.60
N ARG A 195 -8.89 20.76 11.60
CA ARG A 195 -7.69 21.30 10.91
C ARG A 195 -7.74 21.05 9.42
N ASP A 196 -8.21 19.86 9.01
CA ASP A 196 -8.29 19.41 7.62
C ASP A 196 -9.69 18.88 7.30
N PRO A 197 -10.73 19.73 7.35
CA PRO A 197 -12.09 19.27 7.17
C PRO A 197 -12.27 18.63 5.79
N GLY A 198 -12.59 17.32 5.79
CA GLY A 198 -12.87 16.55 4.59
C GLY A 198 -11.66 16.08 3.79
N ARG A 199 -10.43 16.20 4.30
CA ARG A 199 -9.21 15.69 3.66
C ARG A 199 -8.16 15.31 4.70
N SER A 200 -7.10 14.61 4.30
CA SER A 200 -5.94 14.28 5.14
C SER A 200 -4.70 13.97 4.30
N ASP A 201 -3.54 14.46 4.69
CA ASP A 201 -2.22 14.02 4.17
C ASP A 201 -1.21 14.12 5.30
N ARG A 202 -1.19 13.07 6.16
CA ARG A 202 -0.44 13.04 7.42
C ARG A 202 0.57 11.92 7.43
N ILE A 203 1.79 12.22 7.85
CA ILE A 203 2.84 11.24 8.13
C ILE A 203 3.02 11.15 9.64
N TYR A 204 2.48 10.11 10.25
CA TYR A 204 2.66 9.82 11.69
C TYR A 204 4.03 9.21 11.92
N ALA A 205 4.69 9.64 13.02
CA ALA A 205 6.02 9.19 13.42
C ALA A 205 5.97 8.41 14.74
N GLY A 206 6.92 7.49 14.93
CA GLY A 206 7.04 6.71 16.16
C GLY A 206 5.88 5.76 16.41
N THR A 207 5.25 5.30 15.32
CA THR A 207 4.02 4.49 15.39
C THR A 207 4.24 3.13 16.03
N GLY A 208 3.18 2.60 16.63
CA GLY A 208 3.08 1.19 16.99
C GLY A 208 2.96 0.30 15.73
N HIS A 209 2.47 -0.92 15.94
CA HIS A 209 2.42 -1.93 14.88
C HIS A 209 1.00 -2.30 14.47
N ARG A 210 -0.04 -1.70 15.08
CA ARG A 210 -1.43 -2.07 14.83
C ARG A 210 -2.32 -0.86 14.73
N PHE A 211 -3.11 -0.85 13.66
CA PHE A 211 -4.11 0.17 13.38
C PHE A 211 -5.40 -0.52 12.96
N GLU A 212 -6.54 0.07 13.31
CA GLU A 212 -7.84 -0.43 12.89
C GLU A 212 -8.62 0.68 12.21
N LEU A 213 -9.14 0.37 11.02
CA LEU A 213 -10.07 1.19 10.28
C LEU A 213 -11.47 0.66 10.59
N ILE A 214 -12.26 1.48 11.26
CA ILE A 214 -13.65 1.19 11.65
C ILE A 214 -14.54 1.76 10.55
N ASP A 215 -15.27 0.88 9.86
CA ASP A 215 -16.21 1.20 8.77
C ASP A 215 -17.63 0.81 9.18
N PRO A 216 -18.36 1.68 9.91
CA PRO A 216 -19.68 1.34 10.44
C PRO A 216 -20.70 1.08 9.35
N ALA A 217 -20.67 1.87 8.27
CA ALA A 217 -21.57 1.72 7.14
C ALA A 217 -21.32 0.43 6.36
N GLY A 218 -20.06 -0.05 6.34
CA GLY A 218 -19.68 -1.37 5.80
C GLY A 218 -19.82 -2.51 6.79
N GLY A 219 -20.20 -2.26 8.06
CA GLY A 219 -20.39 -3.27 9.10
C GLY A 219 -19.11 -4.03 9.47
N ARG A 220 -17.95 -3.41 9.32
CA ARG A 220 -16.65 -4.11 9.41
C ARG A 220 -15.56 -3.28 10.07
N ARG A 221 -14.56 -4.01 10.59
CA ARG A 221 -13.30 -3.50 11.09
C ARG A 221 -12.17 -4.10 10.26
N ILE A 222 -11.36 -3.26 9.63
CA ILE A 222 -10.17 -3.67 8.89
C ILE A 222 -8.96 -3.40 9.78
N ARG A 223 -8.13 -4.42 10.00
CA ARG A 223 -6.90 -4.30 10.77
C ARG A 223 -5.69 -4.30 9.85
N LEU A 224 -4.79 -3.37 10.09
CA LEU A 224 -3.47 -3.26 9.48
C LEU A 224 -2.42 -3.46 10.58
N ASP A 225 -1.67 -4.56 10.51
CA ASP A 225 -0.46 -4.76 11.30
C ASP A 225 0.77 -4.45 10.44
N THR A 226 1.72 -3.64 10.95
CA THR A 226 2.92 -3.20 10.21
C THR A 226 4.19 -3.62 10.92
N PHE A 227 5.25 -3.92 10.16
CA PHE A 227 6.54 -4.36 10.68
C PHE A 227 7.67 -3.78 9.84
N GLY A 228 8.78 -3.39 10.50
CA GLY A 228 9.92 -2.78 9.82
C GLY A 228 9.66 -1.33 9.38
N SER A 229 8.58 -0.72 9.87
CA SER A 229 8.26 0.69 9.73
C SER A 229 7.91 1.29 11.09
N ARG A 230 8.23 2.56 11.27
CA ARG A 230 7.88 3.38 12.43
C ARG A 230 7.12 4.63 12.02
N SER A 231 6.71 4.71 10.76
CA SER A 231 5.79 5.71 10.27
C SER A 231 4.57 5.08 9.62
N LEU A 232 3.46 5.79 9.68
CA LEU A 232 2.22 5.48 9.00
C LEU A 232 1.78 6.71 8.22
N VAL A 233 1.40 6.53 6.96
CA VAL A 233 0.78 7.60 6.19
C VAL A 233 -0.72 7.40 6.20
N LEU A 234 -1.45 8.48 6.47
CA LEU A 234 -2.90 8.52 6.40
C LEU A 234 -3.30 9.59 5.40
N TRP A 235 -3.92 9.14 4.29
CA TRP A 235 -4.25 10.04 3.19
C TRP A 235 -5.68 9.83 2.68
N ASN A 236 -6.33 10.95 2.45
CA ASN A 236 -7.54 11.07 1.65
C ASN A 236 -7.54 12.46 1.01
N PRO A 237 -7.67 12.60 -0.32
CA PRO A 237 -7.54 13.90 -0.99
C PRO A 237 -8.70 14.86 -0.69
N GLY A 238 -9.83 14.36 -0.18
CA GLY A 238 -11.07 15.10 -0.13
C GLY A 238 -11.63 15.42 -1.51
N GLU A 239 -12.74 16.14 -1.55
CA GLU A 239 -13.46 16.45 -2.79
C GLU A 239 -12.60 17.25 -3.77
N ALA A 240 -12.04 18.37 -3.32
CA ALA A 240 -11.24 19.24 -4.18
C ALA A 240 -9.96 18.53 -4.71
N GLY A 241 -9.34 17.67 -3.89
CA GLY A 241 -8.19 16.89 -4.31
C GLY A 241 -8.56 15.79 -5.29
N ALA A 242 -9.71 15.12 -5.12
CA ALA A 242 -10.19 14.10 -6.06
C ALA A 242 -10.45 14.70 -7.44
N CYS A 243 -11.13 15.85 -7.53
CA CYS A 243 -11.37 16.57 -8.80
C CYS A 243 -10.06 16.97 -9.52
N ALA A 244 -8.96 17.17 -8.78
CA ALA A 244 -7.66 17.51 -9.36
C ALA A 244 -6.85 16.29 -9.84
N ILE A 245 -7.28 15.08 -9.53
CA ILE A 245 -6.58 13.82 -9.87
C ILE A 245 -7.25 13.18 -11.10
N ALA A 246 -6.59 13.25 -12.24
CA ALA A 246 -7.16 12.83 -13.53
C ALA A 246 -7.57 11.35 -13.62
N ASP A 247 -6.98 10.47 -12.81
CA ASP A 247 -7.25 9.03 -12.78
C ASP A 247 -8.06 8.61 -11.54
N MET A 248 -8.90 9.53 -11.03
CA MET A 248 -9.82 9.33 -9.92
C MET A 248 -11.17 10.00 -10.24
N PRO A 249 -12.32 9.36 -10.00
CA PRO A 249 -13.61 10.05 -10.06
C PRO A 249 -13.71 11.18 -9.05
N ASP A 250 -14.45 12.23 -9.36
CA ASP A 250 -14.62 13.43 -8.49
C ASP A 250 -15.15 13.07 -7.09
N ASP A 251 -15.99 12.03 -7.00
CA ASP A 251 -16.55 11.50 -5.76
C ASP A 251 -15.75 10.32 -5.19
N GLY A 252 -14.69 9.88 -5.86
CA GLY A 252 -13.90 8.69 -5.51
C GLY A 252 -13.33 8.74 -4.09
N TRP A 253 -13.04 9.93 -3.57
CA TRP A 253 -12.53 10.14 -2.21
C TRP A 253 -13.45 9.59 -1.11
N ARG A 254 -14.75 9.45 -1.38
CA ARG A 254 -15.72 8.91 -0.42
C ARG A 254 -15.58 7.42 -0.19
N ASN A 255 -14.96 6.71 -1.13
CA ASN A 255 -14.96 5.25 -1.16
C ASN A 255 -13.66 4.62 -0.66
N PHE A 256 -12.70 5.42 -0.19
CA PHE A 256 -11.46 4.87 0.35
C PHE A 256 -10.84 5.74 1.46
N VAL A 257 -9.99 5.11 2.25
CA VAL A 257 -8.99 5.76 3.12
C VAL A 257 -7.67 5.05 2.90
N CYS A 258 -6.58 5.80 2.67
CA CYS A 258 -5.24 5.22 2.64
C CYS A 258 -4.66 5.12 4.05
N LEU A 259 -4.24 3.91 4.42
CA LEU A 259 -3.36 3.64 5.56
C LEU A 259 -2.13 2.92 5.02
N GLU A 260 -0.98 3.56 5.10
CA GLU A 260 0.22 3.09 4.42
C GLU A 260 1.29 2.71 5.43
N ALA A 261 1.70 1.44 5.45
CA ALA A 261 2.95 1.06 6.10
C ALA A 261 4.10 1.75 5.35
N ALA A 262 4.86 2.60 6.02
CA ALA A 262 5.87 3.42 5.36
C ALA A 262 7.16 3.56 6.17
N ASN A 263 8.28 3.74 5.46
CA ASN A 263 9.48 4.39 5.97
C ASN A 263 9.56 5.75 5.29
N ALA A 264 8.98 6.77 5.90
CA ALA A 264 8.85 8.11 5.34
C ALA A 264 9.05 9.18 6.42
N GLY A 265 9.36 10.43 6.01
CA GLY A 265 9.63 11.50 6.93
C GLY A 265 10.87 11.20 7.79
N GLU A 266 10.69 11.21 9.11
CA GLU A 266 11.75 10.92 10.10
C GLU A 266 12.16 9.43 10.13
N ASP A 267 11.37 8.52 9.52
CA ASP A 267 11.64 7.08 9.46
C ASP A 267 12.33 6.65 8.14
N ALA A 268 12.96 7.56 7.44
CA ALA A 268 13.82 7.23 6.31
C ALA A 268 14.97 6.31 6.76
N ILE A 269 15.28 5.28 5.97
CA ILE A 269 16.26 4.25 6.32
C ILE A 269 17.57 4.55 5.58
N GLU A 270 18.65 4.74 6.32
CA GLU A 270 19.99 4.74 5.75
C GLU A 270 20.50 3.30 5.65
N LEU A 271 20.83 2.87 4.43
CA LEU A 271 21.36 1.54 4.15
C LEU A 271 22.83 1.63 3.81
N GLU A 272 23.68 1.04 4.64
CA GLU A 272 25.10 0.83 4.35
C GLU A 272 25.29 -0.28 3.29
N PRO A 273 26.44 -0.31 2.60
CA PRO A 273 26.77 -1.37 1.67
C PRO A 273 26.55 -2.78 2.25
N GLY A 274 25.80 -3.62 1.54
CA GLY A 274 25.46 -4.98 1.93
C GLY A 274 24.33 -5.11 2.96
N GLN A 275 23.84 -4.00 3.52
CA GLN A 275 22.72 -4.05 4.47
C GLN A 275 21.40 -4.42 3.80
N ARG A 276 20.48 -4.90 4.62
CA ARG A 276 19.12 -5.31 4.23
C ARG A 276 18.11 -4.62 5.11
N HIS A 277 16.98 -4.27 4.49
CA HIS A 277 15.81 -3.81 5.23
C HIS A 277 14.57 -4.56 4.75
N ARG A 278 13.74 -4.97 5.69
CA ARG A 278 12.43 -5.58 5.40
C ARG A 278 11.34 -4.72 6.03
N MET A 279 10.41 -4.28 5.19
CA MET A 279 9.15 -3.70 5.61
C MET A 279 8.02 -4.64 5.22
N SER A 280 7.00 -4.79 6.07
CA SER A 280 5.84 -5.61 5.73
C SER A 280 4.57 -5.12 6.41
N HIS A 281 3.43 -5.55 5.84
CA HIS A 281 2.14 -5.39 6.48
C HIS A 281 1.29 -6.67 6.39
N VAL A 282 0.30 -6.75 7.27
CA VAL A 282 -0.75 -7.77 7.28
C VAL A 282 -2.10 -7.09 7.34
N ILE A 283 -2.98 -7.43 6.40
CA ILE A 283 -4.35 -6.93 6.32
C ILE A 283 -5.31 -8.06 6.68
N SER A 284 -6.19 -7.80 7.62
CA SER A 284 -7.26 -8.70 8.03
C SER A 284 -8.56 -7.94 8.29
N VAL A 285 -9.69 -8.66 8.38
CA VAL A 285 -11.01 -8.07 8.58
C VAL A 285 -11.83 -8.90 9.57
N SER A 286 -12.71 -8.23 10.32
CA SER A 286 -13.75 -8.82 11.14
C SER A 286 -15.03 -8.00 11.02
N SER A 287 -16.17 -8.60 11.34
CA SER A 287 -17.41 -7.85 11.57
C SER A 287 -17.27 -6.92 12.78
N LEU A 288 -18.06 -5.84 12.81
CA LEU A 288 -18.22 -4.96 13.97
C LEU A 288 -19.04 -5.60 15.03
#